data_6db598c4f509f8a1084d9ea2d266ce09
#
_entry.id   6db598c4f509f8a1084d9ea2d266ce09
#
_cell.length_a   1.000
_cell.length_b   1.000
_cell.length_c   1.000
_cell.angle_alpha   90.00
_cell.angle_beta   90.00
_cell.angle_gamma   90.00
#
_symmetry.space_group_name_H-M   'P 1'
#
loop_
_entity.id
_entity.type
_entity.pdbx_description
1 polymer ?
#
loop_
_entity_poly.entity_id
_entity_poly.type
_entity_poly.pdbx_seq_one_letter_code
_entity_poly.pdbx_strand_id
1 'polypeptide(L)'
;MRNSVAKNRQSIAQPVRSHRPMYQIVLYMGLLLLLGLIVMYALGPQRANVMNYAYGTNYSDTYFFGKQLTSVFIAVVAFSAFYFTPYKWITGERSKYILYAGFALCILLFLSGAVLHLSFAQETNGAYRWFYLGGLGSFQPAELLKYGVLLFLAGFLGRRSQQGKLNDIQETIIPLGIISGLSLLMIVFLQKDLGTGISLIAIILSMILVAGIDWKIFKKILAIVALCGLVMIFTSPHRIERVMTFVQGDSHKGTSSQENKNYHIQQARIAIGSGGLLGLGIGKSVQATGYLPEATNDSIFAVMGETFGFVGLMAILALFTALLLSILHVAARLPNVTLRLIVAGIFGWIASHVILNIAAMTGLAPLTGIPLPLLSYGGTSMLFIAAALGLVFQISKYTSH
;
A
#
# COMPACT_ATOMS: atom_id res chain seq x y z
N MET A 1 33.41 2.46 -51.71
CA MET A 1 32.95 2.89 -50.41
C MET A 1 31.48 3.30 -50.42
N ARG A 2 30.62 2.35 -50.55
CA ARG A 2 29.14 2.49 -50.45
C ARG A 2 28.66 1.10 -50.09
N ASN A 3 28.44 0.74 -48.83
CA ASN A 3 27.63 -0.42 -48.37
C ASN A 3 27.79 -0.71 -46.86
N SER A 4 28.03 0.29 -45.97
CA SER A 4 28.08 0.05 -44.53
C SER A 4 27.05 0.81 -43.69
N VAL A 5 26.07 1.50 -44.31
CA VAL A 5 25.08 2.35 -43.60
C VAL A 5 23.69 1.71 -43.48
N ALA A 6 23.50 0.47 -43.95
CA ALA A 6 22.17 -0.13 -44.05
C ALA A 6 21.91 -1.30 -43.08
N LYS A 7 22.59 -1.38 -41.92
CA LYS A 7 22.39 -2.53 -41.02
C LYS A 7 22.02 -2.15 -39.58
N ASN A 8 21.37 -1.00 -39.38
CA ASN A 8 20.76 -0.68 -38.09
C ASN A 8 19.24 -0.50 -38.23
N ARG A 9 18.61 -1.40 -38.99
CA ARG A 9 17.15 -1.53 -39.05
C ARG A 9 16.69 -2.41 -37.91
N GLN A 10 16.05 -1.75 -36.94
CA GLN A 10 14.90 -2.30 -36.20
C GLN A 10 15.11 -3.73 -35.72
N SER A 11 15.59 -3.91 -34.50
CA SER A 11 15.14 -5.04 -33.69
C SER A 11 13.62 -4.86 -33.51
N ILE A 12 12.85 -5.35 -34.50
CA ILE A 12 11.44 -5.60 -34.34
C ILE A 12 11.34 -6.47 -33.10
N ALA A 13 10.85 -5.89 -32.00
CA ALA A 13 10.61 -6.64 -30.78
C ALA A 13 9.75 -7.83 -31.18
N GLN A 14 10.36 -9.04 -31.17
CA GLN A 14 9.63 -10.27 -31.44
C GLN A 14 8.39 -10.27 -30.55
N PRO A 15 7.22 -10.66 -31.06
CA PRO A 15 6.02 -10.75 -30.24
C PRO A 15 6.34 -11.70 -29.08
N VAL A 16 6.40 -11.13 -27.87
CA VAL A 16 6.68 -11.92 -26.66
C VAL A 16 5.58 -12.96 -26.56
N ARG A 17 5.92 -14.24 -26.77
CA ARG A 17 4.97 -15.35 -26.66
C ARG A 17 4.49 -15.40 -25.21
N SER A 18 3.17 -15.47 -25.01
CA SER A 18 2.61 -15.64 -23.68
C SER A 18 2.88 -17.05 -23.15
N HIS A 19 3.37 -17.16 -21.92
CA HIS A 19 3.60 -18.44 -21.24
C HIS A 19 2.56 -18.66 -20.14
N ARG A 20 2.74 -19.74 -19.39
CA ARG A 20 1.96 -19.95 -18.16
C ARG A 20 2.34 -18.89 -17.14
N PRO A 21 1.34 -18.28 -16.46
CA PRO A 21 1.62 -17.26 -15.47
C PRO A 21 2.34 -17.85 -14.24
N MET A 22 2.99 -16.99 -13.44
CA MET A 22 3.69 -17.40 -12.23
C MET A 22 2.71 -17.69 -11.09
N TYR A 23 2.28 -18.92 -10.93
CA TYR A 23 1.30 -19.36 -9.92
C TYR A 23 1.72 -19.10 -8.47
N GLN A 24 3.02 -18.93 -8.20
CA GLN A 24 3.53 -18.59 -6.87
C GLN A 24 2.88 -17.32 -6.31
N ILE A 25 2.55 -16.33 -7.15
CA ILE A 25 1.88 -15.10 -6.73
C ILE A 25 0.50 -15.42 -6.15
N VAL A 26 -0.27 -16.28 -6.83
CA VAL A 26 -1.60 -16.70 -6.38
C VAL A 26 -1.52 -17.52 -5.11
N LEU A 27 -0.52 -18.42 -5.01
CA LEU A 27 -0.29 -19.24 -3.85
C LEU A 27 -0.02 -18.38 -2.60
N TYR A 28 0.95 -17.46 -2.68
CA TYR A 28 1.31 -16.63 -1.52
C TYR A 28 0.21 -15.63 -1.16
N MET A 29 -0.47 -15.04 -2.16
CA MET A 29 -1.64 -14.21 -1.92
C MET A 29 -2.75 -15.00 -1.23
N GLY A 30 -3.05 -16.22 -1.70
CA GLY A 30 -4.07 -17.10 -1.12
C GLY A 30 -3.75 -17.50 0.33
N LEU A 31 -2.50 -17.85 0.61
CA LEU A 31 -2.05 -18.18 1.97
C LEU A 31 -2.18 -16.97 2.93
N LEU A 32 -1.81 -15.78 2.48
CA LEU A 32 -1.95 -14.56 3.28
C LEU A 32 -3.43 -14.21 3.54
N LEU A 33 -4.30 -14.32 2.53
CA LEU A 33 -5.74 -14.09 2.69
C LEU A 33 -6.39 -15.12 3.64
N LEU A 34 -6.02 -16.40 3.51
CA LEU A 34 -6.49 -17.45 4.43
C LEU A 34 -6.05 -17.19 5.85
N LEU A 35 -4.78 -16.81 6.06
CA LEU A 35 -4.28 -16.46 7.38
C LEU A 35 -5.02 -15.26 7.96
N GLY A 36 -5.30 -14.22 7.16
CA GLY A 36 -6.12 -13.09 7.56
C GLY A 36 -7.54 -13.48 7.97
N LEU A 37 -8.17 -14.43 7.27
CA LEU A 37 -9.47 -14.98 7.66
C LEU A 37 -9.43 -15.75 8.97
N ILE A 38 -8.41 -16.59 9.18
CA ILE A 38 -8.22 -17.36 10.44
C ILE A 38 -8.06 -16.41 11.62
N VAL A 39 -7.22 -15.40 11.46
CA VAL A 39 -6.99 -14.39 12.51
C VAL A 39 -8.27 -13.60 12.79
N MET A 40 -9.01 -13.22 11.75
CA MET A 40 -10.26 -12.48 11.91
C MET A 40 -11.38 -13.32 12.52
N TYR A 41 -11.42 -14.62 12.25
CA TYR A 41 -12.31 -15.54 12.94
C TYR A 41 -12.01 -15.60 14.45
N ALA A 42 -10.72 -15.61 14.80
CA ALA A 42 -10.28 -15.66 16.21
C ALA A 42 -10.52 -14.34 16.96
N LEU A 43 -10.29 -13.20 16.32
CA LEU A 43 -10.36 -11.86 16.93
C LEU A 43 -11.74 -11.21 16.81
N GLY A 44 -12.57 -11.66 15.87
CA GLY A 44 -13.89 -11.10 15.60
C GLY A 44 -14.80 -11.00 16.82
N PRO A 45 -14.97 -12.08 17.60
CA PRO A 45 -15.77 -12.06 18.82
C PRO A 45 -15.29 -11.04 19.86
N GLN A 46 -13.95 -10.98 20.07
CA GLN A 46 -13.36 -10.04 21.01
C GLN A 46 -13.61 -8.59 20.58
N ARG A 47 -13.43 -8.28 19.28
CA ARG A 47 -13.73 -6.96 18.74
C ARG A 47 -15.22 -6.62 18.82
N ALA A 48 -16.11 -7.57 18.56
CA ALA A 48 -17.56 -7.38 18.69
C ALA A 48 -17.91 -7.01 20.12
N ASN A 49 -17.40 -7.73 21.12
CA ASN A 49 -17.63 -7.45 22.52
C ASN A 49 -17.12 -6.07 22.95
N VAL A 50 -15.91 -5.67 22.51
CA VAL A 50 -15.37 -4.33 22.79
C VAL A 50 -16.26 -3.24 22.21
N MET A 51 -16.72 -3.38 20.96
CA MET A 51 -17.59 -2.40 20.31
C MET A 51 -18.98 -2.36 20.96
N ASN A 52 -19.55 -3.50 21.30
CA ASN A 52 -20.84 -3.59 21.97
C ASN A 52 -20.80 -2.91 23.34
N TYR A 53 -19.71 -3.11 24.09
CA TYR A 53 -19.55 -2.48 25.39
C TYR A 53 -19.28 -0.97 25.29
N ALA A 54 -18.36 -0.54 24.40
CA ALA A 54 -17.92 0.85 24.32
C ALA A 54 -18.94 1.78 23.64
N TYR A 55 -19.68 1.27 22.64
CA TYR A 55 -20.56 2.10 21.80
C TYR A 55 -22.03 1.65 21.83
N GLY A 56 -22.39 0.68 22.65
CA GLY A 56 -23.76 0.18 22.75
C GLY A 56 -24.27 -0.49 21.47
N THR A 57 -23.36 -0.99 20.62
CA THR A 57 -23.73 -1.69 19.39
C THR A 57 -24.19 -3.12 19.72
N ASN A 58 -24.81 -3.81 18.77
CA ASN A 58 -25.28 -5.18 18.95
C ASN A 58 -24.71 -6.09 17.84
N TYR A 59 -23.38 -6.14 17.73
CA TYR A 59 -22.70 -6.98 16.75
C TYR A 59 -22.65 -8.43 17.23
N SER A 60 -22.95 -9.38 16.32
CA SER A 60 -22.73 -10.79 16.56
C SER A 60 -21.25 -11.14 16.55
N ASP A 61 -20.87 -12.25 17.19
CA ASP A 61 -19.49 -12.75 17.22
C ASP A 61 -18.88 -12.96 15.84
N THR A 62 -19.69 -13.26 14.84
CA THR A 62 -19.28 -13.53 13.45
C THR A 62 -19.31 -12.29 12.56
N TYR A 63 -19.74 -11.13 13.07
CA TYR A 63 -19.93 -9.92 12.25
C TYR A 63 -18.64 -9.49 11.53
N PHE A 64 -17.54 -9.36 12.26
CA PHE A 64 -16.26 -8.92 11.70
C PHE A 64 -15.64 -9.97 10.76
N PHE A 65 -15.81 -11.25 11.06
CA PHE A 65 -15.43 -12.34 10.16
C PHE A 65 -16.23 -12.29 8.84
N GLY A 66 -17.54 -12.10 8.91
CA GLY A 66 -18.39 -11.97 7.72
C GLY A 66 -18.00 -10.77 6.84
N LYS A 67 -17.68 -9.64 7.45
CA LYS A 67 -17.15 -8.44 6.73
C LYS A 67 -15.80 -8.72 6.08
N GLN A 68 -14.89 -9.42 6.76
CA GLN A 68 -13.60 -9.80 6.19
C GLN A 68 -13.78 -10.79 5.03
N LEU A 69 -14.67 -11.76 5.15
CA LEU A 69 -14.98 -12.71 4.08
C LEU A 69 -15.51 -11.99 2.84
N THR A 70 -16.40 -11.01 3.03
CA THR A 70 -16.89 -10.15 1.94
C THR A 70 -15.75 -9.38 1.28
N SER A 71 -14.82 -8.82 2.08
CA SER A 71 -13.65 -8.10 1.56
C SER A 71 -12.72 -9.01 0.76
N VAL A 72 -12.50 -10.24 1.23
CA VAL A 72 -11.72 -11.26 0.50
C VAL A 72 -12.41 -11.66 -0.80
N PHE A 73 -13.73 -11.85 -0.79
CA PHE A 73 -14.49 -12.14 -2.01
C PHE A 73 -14.33 -11.02 -3.05
N ILE A 74 -14.51 -9.76 -2.62
CA ILE A 74 -14.32 -8.60 -3.50
C ILE A 74 -12.87 -8.52 -4.01
N ALA A 75 -11.88 -8.82 -3.16
CA ALA A 75 -10.48 -8.87 -3.55
C ALA A 75 -10.19 -9.93 -4.62
N VAL A 76 -10.75 -11.13 -4.49
CA VAL A 76 -10.63 -12.21 -5.48
C VAL A 76 -11.31 -11.83 -6.80
N VAL A 77 -12.47 -11.19 -6.74
CA VAL A 77 -13.15 -10.65 -7.94
C VAL A 77 -12.28 -9.59 -8.62
N ALA A 78 -11.72 -8.65 -7.86
CA ALA A 78 -10.82 -7.62 -8.40
C ALA A 78 -9.55 -8.23 -9.02
N PHE A 79 -8.91 -9.17 -8.33
CA PHE A 79 -7.76 -9.92 -8.86
C PHE A 79 -8.12 -10.56 -10.21
N SER A 80 -9.24 -11.28 -10.27
CA SER A 80 -9.71 -11.96 -11.47
C SER A 80 -10.03 -10.98 -12.61
N ALA A 81 -10.70 -9.88 -12.30
CA ALA A 81 -11.01 -8.82 -13.26
C ALA A 81 -9.75 -8.27 -13.91
N PHE A 82 -8.72 -7.95 -13.12
CA PHE A 82 -7.45 -7.43 -13.63
C PHE A 82 -6.58 -8.50 -14.33
N TYR A 83 -6.72 -9.75 -13.94
CA TYR A 83 -6.08 -10.86 -14.65
C TYR A 83 -6.67 -11.09 -16.05
N PHE A 84 -8.00 -11.01 -16.20
CA PHE A 84 -8.68 -11.23 -17.48
C PHE A 84 -8.72 -10.00 -18.39
N THR A 85 -8.65 -8.78 -17.81
CA THR A 85 -8.63 -7.55 -18.60
C THR A 85 -7.25 -7.35 -19.25
N PRO A 86 -7.14 -7.32 -20.59
CA PRO A 86 -5.86 -7.17 -21.25
C PRO A 86 -5.11 -5.91 -20.75
N TYR A 87 -3.85 -6.05 -20.33
CA TYR A 87 -3.07 -4.94 -19.78
C TYR A 87 -3.03 -3.71 -20.70
N LYS A 88 -3.09 -3.92 -22.02
CA LYS A 88 -3.14 -2.85 -23.03
C LYS A 88 -4.36 -1.91 -22.86
N TRP A 89 -5.45 -2.40 -22.23
CA TRP A 89 -6.63 -1.60 -21.96
C TRP A 89 -6.43 -0.67 -20.77
N ILE A 90 -5.60 -1.04 -19.82
CA ILE A 90 -5.37 -0.33 -18.56
C ILE A 90 -4.15 0.59 -18.68
N THR A 91 -3.20 0.21 -19.55
CA THR A 91 -1.97 0.97 -19.80
C THR A 91 -2.09 1.89 -21.03
N GLY A 92 -1.09 2.69 -21.29
CA GLY A 92 -1.05 3.58 -22.45
C GLY A 92 -1.94 4.82 -22.26
N GLU A 93 -2.66 5.21 -23.32
CA GLU A 93 -3.50 6.42 -23.32
C GLU A 93 -4.65 6.38 -22.29
N ARG A 94 -5.16 5.20 -21.98
CA ARG A 94 -6.29 5.03 -21.05
C ARG A 94 -5.91 5.20 -19.59
N SER A 95 -4.65 5.00 -19.24
CA SER A 95 -4.17 5.21 -17.86
C SER A 95 -4.40 6.64 -17.34
N LYS A 96 -4.44 7.63 -18.23
CA LYS A 96 -4.77 9.02 -17.89
C LYS A 96 -6.18 9.17 -17.31
N TYR A 97 -7.16 8.37 -17.79
CA TYR A 97 -8.52 8.45 -17.29
C TYR A 97 -8.64 7.90 -15.87
N ILE A 98 -7.87 6.86 -15.53
CA ILE A 98 -7.79 6.33 -14.16
C ILE A 98 -7.15 7.38 -13.23
N LEU A 99 -6.10 8.05 -13.71
CA LEU A 99 -5.44 9.12 -12.98
C LEU A 99 -6.41 10.29 -12.73
N TYR A 100 -7.11 10.76 -13.78
CA TYR A 100 -8.09 11.86 -13.67
C TYR A 100 -9.27 11.50 -12.76
N ALA A 101 -9.76 10.25 -12.83
CA ALA A 101 -10.80 9.76 -11.93
C ALA A 101 -10.30 9.77 -10.47
N GLY A 102 -9.06 9.37 -10.22
CA GLY A 102 -8.44 9.45 -8.88
C GLY A 102 -8.39 10.88 -8.35
N PHE A 103 -7.94 11.85 -9.16
CA PHE A 103 -7.93 13.27 -8.78
C PHE A 103 -9.35 13.80 -8.54
N ALA A 104 -10.27 13.52 -9.46
CA ALA A 104 -11.66 13.98 -9.37
C ALA A 104 -12.34 13.46 -8.10
N LEU A 105 -12.15 12.17 -7.77
CA LEU A 105 -12.74 11.58 -6.56
C LEU A 105 -12.09 12.12 -5.27
N CYS A 106 -10.79 12.42 -5.27
CA CYS A 106 -10.15 13.08 -4.12
C CYS A 106 -10.70 14.50 -3.90
N ILE A 107 -10.89 15.28 -4.97
CA ILE A 107 -11.49 16.62 -4.90
C ILE A 107 -12.95 16.51 -4.48
N LEU A 108 -13.73 15.59 -5.07
CA LEU A 108 -15.12 15.37 -4.72
C LEU A 108 -15.28 15.00 -3.23
N LEU A 109 -14.42 14.13 -2.70
CA LEU A 109 -14.43 13.77 -1.28
C LEU A 109 -14.20 15.00 -0.39
N PHE A 110 -13.20 15.81 -0.74
CA PHE A 110 -12.89 17.03 0.00
C PHE A 110 -14.06 18.01 -0.03
N LEU A 111 -14.63 18.28 -1.19
CA LEU A 111 -15.77 19.18 -1.33
C LEU A 111 -17.01 18.65 -0.61
N SER A 112 -17.28 17.34 -0.73
CA SER A 112 -18.42 16.70 -0.06
C SER A 112 -18.32 16.73 1.46
N GLY A 113 -17.11 16.57 2.01
CA GLY A 113 -16.88 16.55 3.45
C GLY A 113 -16.67 17.95 4.03
N ALA A 114 -15.67 18.71 3.52
CA ALA A 114 -15.25 19.98 4.12
C ALA A 114 -16.16 21.16 3.77
N VAL A 115 -16.87 21.13 2.64
CA VAL A 115 -17.71 22.25 2.18
C VAL A 115 -19.20 21.92 2.33
N LEU A 116 -19.62 20.75 1.85
CA LEU A 116 -21.04 20.37 1.80
C LEU A 116 -21.51 19.57 3.03
N HIS A 117 -20.59 19.08 3.88
CA HIS A 117 -20.88 18.29 5.09
C HIS A 117 -21.84 17.11 4.86
N LEU A 118 -21.63 16.39 3.75
CA LEU A 118 -22.52 15.28 3.37
C LEU A 118 -22.24 14.03 4.21
N SER A 119 -23.28 13.29 4.57
CA SER A 119 -23.23 12.15 5.47
C SER A 119 -22.33 10.98 5.00
N PHE A 120 -22.12 10.84 3.69
CA PHE A 120 -21.25 9.82 3.13
C PHE A 120 -19.75 10.20 3.13
N ALA A 121 -19.40 11.43 3.48
CA ALA A 121 -18.04 11.92 3.61
C ALA A 121 -17.80 12.39 5.06
N GLN A 122 -17.61 11.43 5.97
CA GLN A 122 -17.47 11.73 7.40
C GLN A 122 -16.02 12.07 7.74
N GLU A 123 -15.87 13.02 8.66
CA GLU A 123 -14.56 13.35 9.21
C GLU A 123 -14.10 12.25 10.17
N THR A 124 -12.89 11.74 9.93
CA THR A 124 -12.26 10.74 10.78
C THR A 124 -10.88 11.24 11.18
N ASN A 125 -10.64 11.44 12.47
CA ASN A 125 -9.38 11.95 13.01
C ASN A 125 -8.93 13.29 12.36
N GLY A 126 -9.84 14.22 12.17
CA GLY A 126 -9.54 15.55 11.62
C GLY A 126 -9.31 15.58 10.10
N ALA A 127 -9.76 14.56 9.36
CA ALA A 127 -9.56 14.47 7.91
C ALA A 127 -10.69 13.70 7.21
N TYR A 128 -10.95 14.09 5.95
CA TYR A 128 -11.88 13.39 5.05
C TYR A 128 -11.07 12.45 4.15
N ARG A 129 -11.14 11.13 4.44
CA ARG A 129 -10.33 10.12 3.74
C ARG A 129 -11.16 9.08 3.03
N TRP A 130 -12.42 8.89 3.45
CA TRP A 130 -13.26 7.77 3.07
C TRP A 130 -14.63 8.23 2.61
N PHE A 131 -15.12 7.65 1.52
CA PHE A 131 -16.54 7.61 1.21
C PHE A 131 -17.17 6.44 1.96
N TYR A 132 -18.16 6.71 2.79
CA TYR A 132 -18.93 5.69 3.50
C TYR A 132 -20.16 5.32 2.67
N LEU A 133 -20.17 4.08 2.15
CA LEU A 133 -21.21 3.57 1.26
C LEU A 133 -22.23 2.69 2.02
N GLY A 134 -22.40 2.90 3.32
CA GLY A 134 -23.29 2.14 4.17
C GLY A 134 -22.92 0.66 4.23
N GLY A 135 -23.86 -0.22 3.92
CA GLY A 135 -23.66 -1.67 3.95
C GLY A 135 -22.56 -2.20 3.01
N LEU A 136 -22.22 -1.44 1.96
CA LEU A 136 -21.15 -1.81 0.99
C LEU A 136 -19.74 -1.51 1.51
N GLY A 137 -19.61 -0.84 2.68
CA GLY A 137 -18.31 -0.52 3.26
C GLY A 137 -17.85 0.89 2.98
N SER A 138 -16.54 1.10 2.99
CA SER A 138 -15.91 2.40 2.72
C SER A 138 -14.96 2.32 1.54
N PHE A 139 -14.84 3.41 0.77
CA PHE A 139 -13.97 3.55 -0.37
C PHE A 139 -13.00 4.71 -0.17
N GLN A 140 -11.70 4.47 -0.36
CA GLN A 140 -10.65 5.48 -0.25
C GLN A 140 -10.17 5.94 -1.63
N PRO A 141 -10.47 7.17 -2.05
CA PRO A 141 -10.05 7.69 -3.37
C PRO A 141 -8.54 7.75 -3.56
N ALA A 142 -7.76 7.94 -2.48
CA ALA A 142 -6.30 7.94 -2.53
C ALA A 142 -5.72 6.62 -3.06
N GLU A 143 -6.35 5.48 -2.78
CA GLU A 143 -5.93 4.18 -3.30
C GLU A 143 -6.07 4.12 -4.82
N LEU A 144 -7.19 4.62 -5.36
CA LEU A 144 -7.38 4.74 -6.81
C LEU A 144 -6.39 5.73 -7.43
N LEU A 145 -6.13 6.85 -6.75
CA LEU A 145 -5.15 7.84 -7.23
C LEU A 145 -3.74 7.23 -7.31
N LYS A 146 -3.29 6.50 -6.29
CA LYS A 146 -2.00 5.78 -6.32
C LYS A 146 -1.92 4.83 -7.52
N TYR A 147 -2.98 4.06 -7.73
CA TYR A 147 -3.06 3.12 -8.85
C TYR A 147 -3.01 3.83 -10.20
N GLY A 148 -3.74 4.94 -10.34
CA GLY A 148 -3.72 5.80 -11.52
C GLY A 148 -2.34 6.40 -11.80
N VAL A 149 -1.65 6.91 -10.77
CA VAL A 149 -0.28 7.44 -10.88
C VAL A 149 0.69 6.35 -11.32
N LEU A 150 0.62 5.16 -10.72
CA LEU A 150 1.46 4.02 -11.07
C LEU A 150 1.32 3.67 -12.56
N LEU A 151 0.11 3.49 -13.04
CA LEU A 151 -0.16 3.10 -14.43
C LEU A 151 0.23 4.20 -15.42
N PHE A 152 -0.09 5.45 -15.10
CA PHE A 152 0.24 6.59 -15.94
C PHE A 152 1.75 6.80 -16.06
N LEU A 153 2.46 6.81 -14.93
CA LEU A 153 3.91 6.99 -14.92
C LEU A 153 4.65 5.83 -15.60
N ALA A 154 4.17 4.61 -15.47
CA ALA A 154 4.74 3.46 -16.17
C ALA A 154 4.65 3.64 -17.70
N GLY A 155 3.51 4.06 -18.21
CA GLY A 155 3.33 4.38 -19.61
C GLY A 155 4.15 5.59 -20.06
N PHE A 156 4.21 6.63 -19.26
CA PHE A 156 4.99 7.84 -19.52
C PHE A 156 6.49 7.56 -19.59
N LEU A 157 7.07 7.00 -18.52
CA LEU A 157 8.49 6.66 -18.43
C LEU A 157 8.88 5.61 -19.48
N GLY A 158 8.00 4.63 -19.75
CA GLY A 158 8.23 3.62 -20.79
C GLY A 158 8.39 4.25 -22.17
N ARG A 159 7.54 5.22 -22.54
CA ARG A 159 7.67 5.97 -23.81
C ARG A 159 8.95 6.82 -23.83
N ARG A 160 9.28 7.50 -22.73
CA ARG A 160 10.50 8.31 -22.62
C ARG A 160 11.77 7.46 -22.72
N SER A 161 11.75 6.25 -22.17
CA SER A 161 12.82 5.28 -22.30
C SER A 161 13.05 4.87 -23.76
N GLN A 162 11.97 4.57 -24.49
CA GLN A 162 12.08 4.23 -25.93
C GLN A 162 12.57 5.38 -26.80
N GLN A 163 12.31 6.61 -26.40
CA GLN A 163 12.77 7.83 -27.09
C GLN A 163 14.21 8.21 -26.71
N GLY A 164 14.84 7.54 -25.74
CA GLY A 164 16.17 7.92 -25.24
C GLY A 164 16.18 9.23 -24.41
N LYS A 165 15.01 9.71 -23.95
CA LYS A 165 14.83 11.01 -23.28
C LYS A 165 14.57 10.88 -21.77
N LEU A 166 14.93 9.74 -21.16
CA LEU A 166 14.69 9.48 -19.74
C LEU A 166 15.33 10.53 -18.81
N ASN A 167 16.50 11.01 -19.17
CA ASN A 167 17.27 11.96 -18.37
C ASN A 167 17.07 13.43 -18.77
N ASP A 168 16.14 13.68 -19.71
CA ASP A 168 15.80 15.03 -20.11
C ASP A 168 15.02 15.73 -18.99
N ILE A 169 15.54 16.87 -18.54
CA ILE A 169 14.96 17.61 -17.42
C ILE A 169 13.60 18.17 -17.79
N GLN A 170 13.47 18.78 -18.97
CA GLN A 170 12.25 19.47 -19.40
C GLN A 170 11.16 18.49 -19.83
N GLU A 171 11.53 17.45 -20.59
CA GLU A 171 10.57 16.53 -21.17
C GLU A 171 10.18 15.37 -20.25
N THR A 172 11.01 15.02 -19.25
CA THR A 172 10.76 13.86 -18.40
C THR A 172 10.73 14.21 -16.92
N ILE A 173 11.76 14.89 -16.39
CA ILE A 173 11.89 15.06 -14.94
C ILE A 173 10.89 16.08 -14.40
N ILE A 174 10.69 17.21 -15.10
CA ILE A 174 9.71 18.21 -14.68
C ILE A 174 8.28 17.67 -14.73
N PRO A 175 7.79 17.03 -15.82
CA PRO A 175 6.45 16.44 -15.83
C PRO A 175 6.27 15.34 -14.77
N LEU A 176 7.28 14.49 -14.55
CA LEU A 176 7.28 13.50 -13.48
C LEU A 176 7.11 14.18 -12.12
N GLY A 177 7.88 15.24 -11.86
CA GLY A 177 7.81 16.01 -10.61
C GLY A 177 6.46 16.67 -10.39
N ILE A 178 5.87 17.26 -11.45
CA ILE A 178 4.55 17.91 -11.37
C ILE A 178 3.46 16.90 -11.02
N ILE A 179 3.39 15.76 -11.73
CA ILE A 179 2.36 14.75 -11.49
C ILE A 179 2.52 14.13 -10.10
N SER A 180 3.76 13.78 -9.72
CA SER A 180 4.07 13.23 -8.42
C SER A 180 3.78 14.21 -7.29
N GLY A 181 4.20 15.47 -7.45
CA GLY A 181 3.97 16.54 -6.48
C GLY A 181 2.50 16.86 -6.29
N LEU A 182 1.73 16.96 -7.38
CA LEU A 182 0.29 17.21 -7.32
C LEU A 182 -0.45 16.06 -6.62
N SER A 183 -0.08 14.81 -6.92
CA SER A 183 -0.66 13.63 -6.28
C SER A 183 -0.33 13.56 -4.79
N LEU A 184 0.91 13.87 -4.42
CA LEU A 184 1.32 13.95 -3.02
C LEU A 184 0.60 15.07 -2.28
N LEU A 185 0.42 16.23 -2.90
CA LEU A 185 -0.32 17.35 -2.35
C LEU A 185 -1.77 16.95 -2.04
N MET A 186 -2.44 16.25 -2.98
CA MET A 186 -3.81 15.75 -2.75
C MET A 186 -3.88 14.79 -1.57
N ILE A 187 -2.97 13.81 -1.50
CA ILE A 187 -3.02 12.77 -0.46
C ILE A 187 -2.58 13.33 0.90
N VAL A 188 -1.48 14.08 0.94
CA VAL A 188 -0.85 14.45 2.20
C VAL A 188 -1.44 15.72 2.80
N PHE A 189 -1.83 16.70 1.97
CA PHE A 189 -2.39 17.95 2.46
C PHE A 189 -3.92 17.92 2.50
N LEU A 190 -4.59 17.54 1.42
CA LEU A 190 -6.06 17.51 1.39
C LEU A 190 -6.63 16.41 2.29
N GLN A 191 -6.10 15.18 2.19
CA GLN A 191 -6.60 14.04 2.97
C GLN A 191 -5.85 13.83 4.27
N LYS A 192 -4.78 14.60 4.53
CA LYS A 192 -3.91 14.49 5.73
C LYS A 192 -3.42 13.05 5.97
N ASP A 193 -3.16 12.29 4.88
CA ASP A 193 -2.75 10.89 4.93
C ASP A 193 -1.28 10.72 4.56
N LEU A 194 -0.42 10.72 5.59
CA LEU A 194 1.01 10.52 5.42
C LEU A 194 1.37 9.09 5.00
N GLY A 195 0.66 8.11 5.53
CA GLY A 195 0.94 6.71 5.25
C GLY A 195 0.79 6.40 3.76
N THR A 196 -0.35 6.78 3.19
CA THR A 196 -0.61 6.65 1.75
C THR A 196 0.36 7.50 0.93
N GLY A 197 0.77 8.68 1.43
CA GLY A 197 1.79 9.51 0.78
C GLY A 197 3.16 8.84 0.69
N ILE A 198 3.65 8.23 1.79
CA ILE A 198 4.92 7.48 1.80
C ILE A 198 4.85 6.29 0.84
N SER A 199 3.72 5.60 0.81
CA SER A 199 3.49 4.50 -0.14
C SER A 199 3.57 4.97 -1.60
N LEU A 200 2.98 6.14 -1.93
CA LEU A 200 3.10 6.73 -3.26
C LEU A 200 4.55 7.09 -3.61
N ILE A 201 5.31 7.64 -2.66
CA ILE A 201 6.74 7.92 -2.84
C ILE A 201 7.50 6.62 -3.14
N ALA A 202 7.23 5.54 -2.40
CA ALA A 202 7.87 4.25 -2.62
C ALA A 202 7.56 3.67 -4.01
N ILE A 203 6.33 3.81 -4.50
CA ILE A 203 5.93 3.46 -5.86
C ILE A 203 6.80 4.23 -6.87
N ILE A 204 6.86 5.55 -6.75
CA ILE A 204 7.58 6.42 -7.69
C ILE A 204 9.08 6.13 -7.68
N LEU A 205 9.69 6.01 -6.49
CA LEU A 205 11.13 5.73 -6.36
C LEU A 205 11.50 4.37 -6.93
N SER A 206 10.70 3.32 -6.70
CA SER A 206 10.95 2.00 -7.27
C SER A 206 10.87 2.02 -8.80
N MET A 207 9.92 2.78 -9.37
CA MET A 207 9.79 2.94 -10.81
C MET A 207 10.97 3.72 -11.40
N ILE A 208 11.40 4.82 -10.79
CA ILE A 208 12.54 5.64 -11.24
C ILE A 208 13.84 4.81 -11.22
N LEU A 209 14.04 4.01 -10.16
CA LEU A 209 15.20 3.14 -10.02
C LEU A 209 15.26 2.11 -11.15
N VAL A 210 14.15 1.46 -11.44
CA VAL A 210 14.05 0.41 -12.47
C VAL A 210 14.01 0.99 -13.89
N ALA A 211 13.57 2.26 -14.05
CA ALA A 211 13.60 2.96 -15.33
C ALA A 211 15.02 3.17 -15.85
N GLY A 212 16.02 3.23 -14.96
CA GLY A 212 17.39 3.50 -15.32
C GLY A 212 17.68 5.00 -15.49
N ILE A 213 17.00 5.85 -14.73
CA ILE A 213 17.33 7.28 -14.66
C ILE A 213 18.73 7.44 -14.05
N ASP A 214 19.49 8.40 -14.56
CA ASP A 214 20.86 8.70 -14.12
C ASP A 214 20.94 8.82 -12.58
N TRP A 215 21.91 8.13 -11.99
CA TRP A 215 22.10 8.10 -10.55
C TRP A 215 22.29 9.49 -9.91
N LYS A 216 22.83 10.46 -10.67
CA LYS A 216 22.95 11.87 -10.24
C LYS A 216 21.56 12.53 -10.11
N ILE A 217 20.65 12.27 -11.05
CA ILE A 217 19.27 12.79 -11.03
C ILE A 217 18.49 12.09 -9.92
N PHE A 218 18.62 10.76 -9.80
CA PHE A 218 17.97 9.98 -8.74
C PHE A 218 18.32 10.53 -7.34
N LYS A 219 19.61 10.78 -7.06
CA LYS A 219 20.04 11.37 -5.77
C LYS A 219 19.43 12.75 -5.53
N LYS A 220 19.31 13.59 -6.57
CA LYS A 220 18.65 14.91 -6.45
C LYS A 220 17.17 14.77 -6.12
N ILE A 221 16.46 13.86 -6.80
CA ILE A 221 15.04 13.57 -6.52
C ILE A 221 14.90 13.07 -5.07
N LEU A 222 15.73 12.13 -4.63
CA LEU A 222 15.71 11.61 -3.27
C LEU A 222 15.97 12.72 -2.23
N ALA A 223 16.92 13.61 -2.49
CA ALA A 223 17.20 14.76 -1.63
C ALA A 223 16.02 15.72 -1.55
N ILE A 224 15.36 16.02 -2.68
CA ILE A 224 14.15 16.86 -2.71
C ILE A 224 13.02 16.21 -1.92
N VAL A 225 12.77 14.90 -2.12
CA VAL A 225 11.74 14.16 -1.39
C VAL A 225 12.04 14.17 0.11
N ALA A 226 13.28 13.96 0.53
CA ALA A 226 13.68 14.02 1.93
C ALA A 226 13.49 15.43 2.52
N LEU A 227 13.90 16.47 1.79
CA LEU A 227 13.71 17.87 2.21
C LEU A 227 12.22 18.22 2.35
N CYS A 228 11.40 17.87 1.36
CA CYS A 228 9.95 18.05 1.44
C CYS A 228 9.35 17.29 2.63
N GLY A 229 9.79 16.07 2.88
CA GLY A 229 9.37 15.27 4.04
C GLY A 229 9.72 15.96 5.37
N LEU A 230 10.92 16.50 5.50
CA LEU A 230 11.34 17.28 6.68
C LEU A 230 10.46 18.53 6.85
N VAL A 231 10.32 19.33 5.80
CA VAL A 231 9.45 20.54 5.84
C VAL A 231 8.04 20.16 6.27
N MET A 232 7.49 19.08 5.73
CA MET A 232 6.15 18.60 6.07
C MET A 232 6.01 18.15 7.54
N ILE A 233 7.07 17.61 8.13
CA ILE A 233 7.07 17.26 9.57
C ILE A 233 7.04 18.55 10.39
N PHE A 234 7.91 19.52 10.09
CA PHE A 234 8.04 20.75 10.85
C PHE A 234 6.86 21.72 10.70
N THR A 235 6.06 21.61 9.65
CA THR A 235 4.88 22.47 9.43
C THR A 235 3.62 22.03 10.17
N SER A 236 3.62 20.86 10.82
CA SER A 236 2.44 20.35 11.51
C SER A 236 2.78 19.90 12.93
N PRO A 237 2.21 20.55 13.98
CA PRO A 237 2.44 20.16 15.38
C PRO A 237 2.17 18.68 15.65
N HIS A 238 1.10 18.14 15.10
CA HIS A 238 0.73 16.74 15.26
C HIS A 238 1.75 15.75 14.64
N ARG A 239 2.48 16.16 13.60
CA ARG A 239 3.55 15.36 13.00
C ARG A 239 4.84 15.45 13.79
N ILE A 240 5.15 16.63 14.31
CA ILE A 240 6.28 16.84 15.24
C ILE A 240 6.06 15.95 16.46
N GLU A 241 4.87 15.95 17.05
CA GLU A 241 4.55 15.09 18.19
C GLU A 241 4.79 13.60 17.90
N ARG A 242 4.44 13.09 16.70
CA ARG A 242 4.72 11.69 16.33
C ARG A 242 6.22 11.38 16.31
N VAL A 243 7.02 12.30 15.79
CA VAL A 243 8.48 12.14 15.74
C VAL A 243 9.08 12.28 17.13
N MET A 244 8.62 13.25 17.92
CA MET A 244 9.08 13.45 19.31
C MET A 244 8.75 12.23 20.18
N THR A 245 7.54 11.70 20.08
CA THR A 245 7.13 10.45 20.75
C THR A 245 8.05 9.28 20.40
N PHE A 246 8.45 9.19 19.15
CA PHE A 246 9.37 8.14 18.70
C PHE A 246 10.80 8.33 19.22
N VAL A 247 11.32 9.58 19.25
CA VAL A 247 12.70 9.89 19.65
C VAL A 247 12.88 9.89 21.16
N GLN A 248 11.91 10.43 21.91
CA GLN A 248 12.02 10.63 23.36
C GLN A 248 11.60 9.40 24.18
N GLY A 249 10.89 8.42 23.56
CA GLY A 249 10.42 7.23 24.27
C GLY A 249 9.50 7.55 25.45
N ASP A 250 9.44 6.65 26.43
CA ASP A 250 8.49 6.69 27.55
C ASP A 250 8.78 7.76 28.63
N SER A 251 9.79 8.62 28.44
CA SER A 251 10.38 9.44 29.52
C SER A 251 9.68 10.78 29.80
N HIS A 252 8.70 11.21 29.00
CA HIS A 252 8.07 12.51 29.15
C HIS A 252 6.56 12.44 29.31
N LYS A 253 6.03 13.10 30.37
CA LYS A 253 4.60 13.42 30.49
C LYS A 253 4.23 14.41 29.38
N GLY A 254 3.69 13.90 28.31
CA GLY A 254 3.24 14.68 27.16
C GLY A 254 1.78 15.07 27.25
N THR A 255 1.27 15.73 26.21
CA THR A 255 -0.16 15.96 26.01
C THR A 255 -0.93 14.64 25.90
N SER A 256 -2.22 14.65 26.23
CA SER A 256 -3.10 13.45 26.18
C SER A 256 -3.01 12.67 24.85
N SER A 257 -2.71 13.38 23.76
CA SER A 257 -2.49 12.79 22.41
C SER A 257 -1.16 12.02 22.32
N GLN A 258 -0.11 12.43 23.03
CA GLN A 258 1.18 11.73 23.10
C GLN A 258 1.09 10.49 23.97
N GLU A 259 0.37 10.57 25.09
CA GLU A 259 0.13 9.44 25.99
C GLU A 259 -0.60 8.32 25.26
N ASN A 260 -1.62 8.64 24.45
CA ASN A 260 -2.34 7.65 23.65
C ASN A 260 -1.46 6.95 22.58
N LYS A 261 -0.50 7.66 21.98
CA LYS A 261 0.41 7.09 20.97
C LYS A 261 1.51 6.25 21.59
N ASN A 262 2.08 6.71 22.72
CA ASN A 262 3.01 5.91 23.50
C ASN A 262 2.34 4.63 23.97
N TYR A 263 1.12 4.73 24.48
CA TYR A 263 0.30 3.60 24.86
C TYR A 263 0.14 2.59 23.71
N HIS A 264 -0.18 3.06 22.49
CA HIS A 264 -0.35 2.18 21.34
C HIS A 264 0.92 1.38 21.00
N ILE A 265 2.08 2.05 20.89
CA ILE A 265 3.37 1.38 20.60
C ILE A 265 3.76 0.44 21.73
N GLN A 266 3.56 0.87 22.99
CA GLN A 266 3.86 0.05 24.16
C GLN A 266 3.01 -1.21 24.19
N GLN A 267 1.69 -1.11 23.96
CA GLN A 267 0.82 -2.26 23.91
C GLN A 267 1.16 -3.20 22.72
N ALA A 268 1.56 -2.66 21.58
CA ALA A 268 2.03 -3.47 20.46
C ALA A 268 3.31 -4.26 20.81
N ARG A 269 4.27 -3.63 21.50
CA ARG A 269 5.49 -4.32 21.97
C ARG A 269 5.18 -5.37 23.04
N ILE A 270 4.25 -5.08 23.96
CA ILE A 270 3.78 -6.04 24.96
C ILE A 270 3.14 -7.26 24.25
N ALA A 271 2.28 -7.03 23.25
CA ALA A 271 1.68 -8.09 22.45
C ALA A 271 2.72 -9.01 21.83
N ILE A 272 3.71 -8.42 21.11
CA ILE A 272 4.78 -9.21 20.48
C ILE A 272 5.61 -9.95 21.52
N GLY A 273 5.95 -9.31 22.65
CA GLY A 273 6.78 -9.89 23.70
C GLY A 273 6.08 -11.00 24.48
N SER A 274 4.78 -10.86 24.77
CA SER A 274 3.98 -11.83 25.51
C SER A 274 3.76 -13.15 24.74
N GLY A 275 3.85 -13.10 23.40
CA GLY A 275 3.70 -14.30 22.57
C GLY A 275 4.84 -15.30 22.70
N GLY A 276 6.03 -14.89 23.16
CA GLY A 276 7.18 -15.78 23.28
C GLY A 276 7.53 -16.49 21.97
N LEU A 277 7.96 -17.75 22.04
CA LEU A 277 8.36 -18.51 20.86
C LEU A 277 7.16 -19.06 20.06
N LEU A 278 6.16 -19.62 20.70
CA LEU A 278 5.05 -20.36 20.07
C LEU A 278 3.70 -19.63 20.14
N GLY A 279 3.62 -18.50 20.83
CA GLY A 279 2.39 -17.74 21.01
C GLY A 279 1.48 -18.27 22.12
N LEU A 280 0.48 -17.47 22.49
CA LEU A 280 -0.54 -17.85 23.47
C LEU A 280 -1.61 -18.77 22.88
N GLY A 281 -1.68 -18.85 21.56
CA GLY A 281 -2.69 -19.61 20.82
C GLY A 281 -3.87 -18.78 20.33
N ILE A 282 -4.62 -19.36 19.39
CA ILE A 282 -5.77 -18.74 18.74
C ILE A 282 -6.87 -18.45 19.78
N GLY A 283 -7.44 -17.24 19.76
CA GLY A 283 -8.51 -16.83 20.67
C GLY A 283 -8.07 -16.46 22.09
N LYS A 284 -6.77 -16.55 22.41
CA LYS A 284 -6.23 -16.23 23.75
C LYS A 284 -5.49 -14.90 23.81
N SER A 285 -5.60 -14.08 22.80
CA SER A 285 -4.97 -12.74 22.79
C SER A 285 -5.63 -11.85 23.84
N VAL A 286 -4.84 -11.36 24.79
CA VAL A 286 -5.26 -10.39 25.80
C VAL A 286 -5.30 -8.98 25.19
N GLN A 287 -4.35 -8.67 24.33
CA GLN A 287 -4.24 -7.34 23.73
C GLN A 287 -5.41 -7.01 22.78
N ALA A 288 -5.99 -8.01 22.13
CA ALA A 288 -7.15 -7.84 21.28
C ALA A 288 -8.46 -7.56 22.06
N THR A 289 -8.50 -7.74 23.37
CA THR A 289 -9.69 -7.49 24.22
C THR A 289 -9.91 -6.00 24.53
N GLY A 290 -9.25 -5.08 23.82
CA GLY A 290 -9.43 -3.63 23.94
C GLY A 290 -8.21 -2.87 24.43
N TYR A 291 -7.15 -3.55 24.87
CA TYR A 291 -5.91 -2.90 25.28
C TYR A 291 -5.12 -2.34 24.11
N LEU A 292 -5.03 -3.07 22.98
CA LEU A 292 -4.31 -2.62 21.79
C LEU A 292 -5.27 -1.89 20.83
N PRO A 293 -5.07 -0.59 20.59
CA PRO A 293 -5.85 0.13 19.59
C PRO A 293 -5.66 -0.47 18.19
N GLU A 294 -6.70 -0.41 17.36
CA GLU A 294 -6.69 -0.88 15.97
C GLU A 294 -6.13 -2.30 15.77
N ALA A 295 -6.39 -3.19 16.74
CA ALA A 295 -5.87 -4.57 16.81
C ALA A 295 -6.10 -5.39 15.53
N THR A 296 -7.20 -5.15 14.81
CA THR A 296 -7.54 -5.85 13.56
C THR A 296 -7.08 -5.12 12.30
N ASN A 297 -6.67 -3.85 12.40
CA ASN A 297 -6.27 -3.02 11.28
C ASN A 297 -4.74 -2.92 11.16
N ASP A 298 -4.16 -1.79 11.59
CA ASP A 298 -2.72 -1.54 11.48
C ASP A 298 -1.89 -2.26 12.55
N SER A 299 -2.50 -2.65 13.68
CA SER A 299 -1.82 -3.38 14.76
C SER A 299 -1.90 -4.91 14.64
N ILE A 300 -2.44 -5.44 13.56
CA ILE A 300 -2.66 -6.88 13.40
C ILE A 300 -1.37 -7.70 13.52
N PHE A 301 -0.22 -7.16 13.06
CA PHE A 301 1.07 -7.82 13.18
C PHE A 301 1.45 -8.08 14.66
N ALA A 302 1.19 -7.13 15.55
CA ALA A 302 1.45 -7.28 16.96
C ALA A 302 0.56 -8.34 17.61
N VAL A 303 -0.74 -8.37 17.26
CA VAL A 303 -1.67 -9.40 17.73
C VAL A 303 -1.30 -10.79 17.20
N MET A 304 -0.83 -10.87 15.95
CA MET A 304 -0.30 -12.14 15.41
C MET A 304 0.95 -12.58 16.15
N GLY A 305 1.79 -11.65 16.63
CA GLY A 305 2.92 -11.94 17.50
C GLY A 305 2.49 -12.56 18.82
N GLU A 306 1.47 -12.01 19.48
CA GLU A 306 0.89 -12.57 20.69
C GLU A 306 0.28 -13.96 20.45
N THR A 307 -0.44 -14.11 19.33
CA THR A 307 -1.20 -15.36 19.02
C THR A 307 -0.32 -16.51 18.57
N PHE A 308 0.64 -16.23 17.65
CA PHE A 308 1.46 -17.26 16.99
C PHE A 308 2.92 -17.25 17.43
N GLY A 309 3.33 -16.29 18.25
CA GLY A 309 4.69 -16.14 18.76
C GLY A 309 5.72 -15.78 17.68
N PHE A 310 6.98 -15.87 18.07
CA PHE A 310 8.10 -15.55 17.17
C PHE A 310 8.13 -16.45 15.91
N VAL A 311 7.90 -17.74 16.06
CA VAL A 311 7.89 -18.69 14.92
C VAL A 311 6.80 -18.32 13.91
N GLY A 312 5.60 -17.97 14.40
CA GLY A 312 4.51 -17.53 13.54
C GLY A 312 4.82 -16.22 12.81
N LEU A 313 5.41 -15.22 13.50
CA LEU A 313 5.85 -13.98 12.86
C LEU A 313 6.90 -14.24 11.78
N MET A 314 7.88 -15.12 12.03
CA MET A 314 8.88 -15.47 11.02
C MET A 314 8.26 -16.14 9.79
N ALA A 315 7.27 -17.01 9.98
CA ALA A 315 6.53 -17.60 8.87
C ALA A 315 5.76 -16.56 8.05
N ILE A 316 5.13 -15.57 8.69
CA ILE A 316 4.45 -14.46 8.01
C ILE A 316 5.44 -13.61 7.22
N LEU A 317 6.59 -13.26 7.82
CA LEU A 317 7.66 -12.53 7.16
C LEU A 317 8.22 -13.31 5.95
N ALA A 318 8.38 -14.61 6.08
CA ALA A 318 8.82 -15.47 4.99
C ALA A 318 7.80 -15.49 3.83
N LEU A 319 6.48 -15.53 4.13
CA LEU A 319 5.42 -15.45 3.11
C LEU A 319 5.44 -14.11 2.37
N PHE A 320 5.56 -12.98 3.08
CA PHE A 320 5.69 -11.68 2.43
C PHE A 320 6.96 -11.56 1.60
N THR A 321 8.08 -12.05 2.13
CA THR A 321 9.35 -12.06 1.40
C THR A 321 9.24 -12.90 0.13
N ALA A 322 8.64 -14.09 0.20
CA ALA A 322 8.41 -14.95 -0.95
C ALA A 322 7.50 -14.29 -2.01
N LEU A 323 6.43 -13.60 -1.58
CA LEU A 323 5.57 -12.83 -2.47
C LEU A 323 6.36 -11.70 -3.15
N LEU A 324 7.10 -10.90 -2.39
CA LEU A 324 7.89 -9.78 -2.91
C LEU A 324 8.99 -10.25 -3.86
N LEU A 325 9.70 -11.32 -3.53
CA LEU A 325 10.70 -11.93 -4.41
C LEU A 325 10.08 -12.47 -5.70
N SER A 326 8.88 -13.03 -5.65
CA SER A 326 8.16 -13.49 -6.83
C SER A 326 7.79 -12.30 -7.75
N ILE A 327 7.33 -11.17 -7.19
CA ILE A 327 7.06 -9.95 -7.96
C ILE A 327 8.35 -9.41 -8.58
N LEU A 328 9.44 -9.35 -7.81
CA LEU A 328 10.73 -8.88 -8.30
C LEU A 328 11.29 -9.78 -9.42
N HIS A 329 11.12 -11.08 -9.29
CA HIS A 329 11.51 -12.06 -10.31
C HIS A 329 10.73 -11.82 -11.63
N VAL A 330 9.44 -11.52 -11.57
CA VAL A 330 8.67 -11.11 -12.76
C VAL A 330 9.26 -9.84 -13.35
N ALA A 331 9.52 -8.80 -12.54
CA ALA A 331 10.08 -7.53 -13.03
C ALA A 331 11.42 -7.73 -13.74
N ALA A 332 12.31 -8.56 -13.17
CA ALA A 332 13.64 -8.81 -13.72
C ALA A 332 13.64 -9.50 -15.10
N ARG A 333 12.62 -10.30 -15.38
CA ARG A 333 12.51 -11.08 -16.63
C ARG A 333 11.64 -10.40 -17.70
N LEU A 334 11.11 -9.22 -17.47
CA LEU A 334 10.27 -8.51 -18.42
C LEU A 334 11.11 -7.72 -19.44
N PRO A 335 11.02 -8.03 -20.75
CA PRO A 335 11.73 -7.28 -21.78
C PRO A 335 11.08 -5.91 -22.05
N ASN A 336 9.76 -5.80 -21.85
CA ASN A 336 9.02 -4.55 -22.05
C ASN A 336 9.19 -3.62 -20.84
N VAL A 337 9.79 -2.45 -21.07
CA VAL A 337 10.09 -1.45 -20.03
C VAL A 337 8.81 -1.00 -19.31
N THR A 338 7.71 -0.73 -20.02
CA THR A 338 6.46 -0.28 -19.40
C THR A 338 5.91 -1.33 -18.43
N LEU A 339 5.90 -2.60 -18.83
CA LEU A 339 5.41 -3.69 -17.97
C LEU A 339 6.33 -3.89 -16.76
N ARG A 340 7.65 -3.80 -16.98
CA ARG A 340 8.64 -3.86 -15.90
C ARG A 340 8.44 -2.74 -14.89
N LEU A 341 8.15 -1.52 -15.32
CA LEU A 341 7.87 -0.38 -14.46
C LEU A 341 6.57 -0.55 -13.66
N ILE A 342 5.52 -1.12 -14.25
CA ILE A 342 4.27 -1.43 -13.52
C ILE A 342 4.58 -2.40 -12.38
N VAL A 343 5.27 -3.50 -12.67
CA VAL A 343 5.59 -4.52 -11.67
C VAL A 343 6.52 -3.96 -10.58
N ALA A 344 7.50 -3.13 -10.96
CA ALA A 344 8.37 -2.45 -10.00
C ALA A 344 7.60 -1.48 -9.07
N GLY A 345 6.65 -0.72 -9.61
CA GLY A 345 5.79 0.15 -8.81
C GLY A 345 4.92 -0.63 -7.83
N ILE A 346 4.34 -1.75 -8.27
CA ILE A 346 3.55 -2.64 -7.40
C ILE A 346 4.43 -3.27 -6.31
N PHE A 347 5.65 -3.68 -6.65
CA PHE A 347 6.64 -4.12 -5.67
C PHE A 347 6.89 -3.05 -4.61
N GLY A 348 7.21 -1.82 -5.03
CA GLY A 348 7.43 -0.68 -4.12
C GLY A 348 6.23 -0.40 -3.22
N TRP A 349 5.02 -0.50 -3.77
CA TRP A 349 3.78 -0.34 -3.01
C TRP A 349 3.65 -1.37 -1.91
N ILE A 350 3.67 -2.67 -2.24
CA ILE A 350 3.48 -3.75 -1.26
C ILE A 350 4.64 -3.78 -0.26
N ALA A 351 5.88 -3.63 -0.73
CA ALA A 351 7.06 -3.60 0.14
C ALA A 351 7.00 -2.47 1.17
N SER A 352 6.61 -1.26 0.75
CA SER A 352 6.47 -0.13 1.67
C SER A 352 5.40 -0.36 2.74
N HIS A 353 4.26 -0.95 2.38
CA HIS A 353 3.22 -1.28 3.36
C HIS A 353 3.71 -2.30 4.38
N VAL A 354 4.35 -3.38 3.93
CA VAL A 354 4.89 -4.43 4.82
C VAL A 354 5.96 -3.86 5.76
N ILE A 355 6.96 -3.17 5.20
CA ILE A 355 8.08 -2.63 5.98
C ILE A 355 7.59 -1.59 6.99
N LEU A 356 6.76 -0.63 6.57
CA LEU A 356 6.29 0.44 7.43
C LEU A 356 5.36 -0.05 8.54
N ASN A 357 4.48 -1.03 8.26
CA ASN A 357 3.62 -1.60 9.29
C ASN A 357 4.44 -2.34 10.34
N ILE A 358 5.34 -3.24 9.92
CA ILE A 358 6.20 -4.00 10.84
C ILE A 358 7.11 -3.08 11.64
N ALA A 359 7.75 -2.11 10.98
CA ALA A 359 8.62 -1.15 11.65
C ALA A 359 7.85 -0.31 12.68
N ALA A 360 6.61 0.08 12.40
CA ALA A 360 5.77 0.81 13.35
C ALA A 360 5.38 -0.06 14.56
N MET A 361 5.00 -1.32 14.34
CA MET A 361 4.59 -2.22 15.43
C MET A 361 5.77 -2.68 16.30
N THR A 362 6.96 -2.79 15.72
CA THR A 362 8.19 -3.08 16.48
C THR A 362 8.81 -1.84 17.12
N GLY A 363 8.26 -0.64 16.82
CA GLY A 363 8.78 0.63 17.32
C GLY A 363 10.10 1.07 16.67
N LEU A 364 10.36 0.61 15.44
CA LEU A 364 11.50 1.06 14.61
C LEU A 364 11.13 2.26 13.74
N ALA A 365 9.83 2.56 13.61
CA ALA A 365 9.31 3.73 12.91
C ALA A 365 8.10 4.32 13.65
N PRO A 366 7.79 5.62 13.44
CA PRO A 366 6.56 6.21 13.97
C PRO A 366 5.30 5.51 13.41
N LEU A 367 4.20 5.52 14.18
CA LEU A 367 2.92 4.99 13.74
C LEU A 367 2.43 5.71 12.47
N THR A 368 2.24 4.94 11.41
CA THR A 368 1.80 5.43 10.10
C THR A 368 0.32 5.18 9.82
N GLY A 369 -0.31 4.21 10.50
CA GLY A 369 -1.69 3.82 10.24
C GLY A 369 -1.85 3.05 8.92
N ILE A 370 -0.76 2.45 8.40
CA ILE A 370 -0.79 1.65 7.18
C ILE A 370 -1.17 0.21 7.54
N PRO A 371 -2.23 -0.36 6.94
CA PRO A 371 -2.59 -1.74 7.19
C PRO A 371 -1.58 -2.72 6.56
N LEU A 372 -1.42 -3.90 7.16
CA LEU A 372 -0.61 -4.97 6.59
C LEU A 372 -1.34 -5.60 5.39
N PRO A 373 -0.73 -5.63 4.19
CA PRO A 373 -1.39 -6.08 2.97
C PRO A 373 -2.00 -7.48 3.10
N LEU A 374 -3.23 -7.68 2.59
CA LEU A 374 -3.94 -8.96 2.54
C LEU A 374 -4.31 -9.59 3.89
N LEU A 375 -3.73 -9.13 5.00
CA LEU A 375 -3.96 -9.66 6.35
C LEU A 375 -4.90 -8.77 7.17
N SER A 376 -4.65 -7.45 7.16
CA SER A 376 -5.43 -6.50 7.95
C SER A 376 -6.89 -6.44 7.52
N TYR A 377 -7.75 -6.13 8.49
CA TYR A 377 -9.12 -5.77 8.21
C TYR A 377 -9.17 -4.45 7.43
N GLY A 378 -9.72 -4.49 6.20
CA GLY A 378 -9.81 -3.28 5.40
C GLY A 378 -10.18 -3.57 3.94
N GLY A 379 -11.41 -3.20 3.54
CA GLY A 379 -11.96 -3.54 2.22
C GLY A 379 -11.21 -2.88 1.06
N THR A 380 -11.00 -1.56 1.09
CA THR A 380 -10.47 -0.81 -0.07
C THR A 380 -9.01 -1.11 -0.35
N SER A 381 -8.15 -1.12 0.67
CA SER A 381 -6.72 -1.43 0.49
C SER A 381 -6.52 -2.86 -0.05
N MET A 382 -7.25 -3.83 0.51
CA MET A 382 -7.21 -5.22 0.06
C MET A 382 -7.65 -5.36 -1.40
N LEU A 383 -8.72 -4.65 -1.81
CA LEU A 383 -9.22 -4.63 -3.18
C LEU A 383 -8.13 -4.14 -4.15
N PHE A 384 -7.51 -2.98 -3.90
CA PHE A 384 -6.52 -2.42 -4.80
C PHE A 384 -5.22 -3.22 -4.86
N ILE A 385 -4.78 -3.80 -3.73
CA ILE A 385 -3.61 -4.68 -3.69
C ILE A 385 -3.89 -5.98 -4.46
N ALA A 386 -5.07 -6.57 -4.31
CA ALA A 386 -5.45 -7.76 -5.06
C ALA A 386 -5.56 -7.46 -6.57
N ALA A 387 -6.14 -6.32 -6.96
CA ALA A 387 -6.16 -5.84 -8.34
C ALA A 387 -4.75 -5.68 -8.91
N ALA A 388 -3.83 -5.09 -8.14
CA ALA A 388 -2.44 -4.93 -8.52
C ALA A 388 -1.74 -6.29 -8.70
N LEU A 389 -1.94 -7.24 -7.79
CA LEU A 389 -1.42 -8.61 -7.91
C LEU A 389 -2.02 -9.36 -9.10
N GLY A 390 -3.31 -9.16 -9.41
CA GLY A 390 -3.96 -9.69 -10.62
C GLY A 390 -3.29 -9.18 -11.90
N LEU A 391 -2.92 -7.90 -11.93
CA LEU A 391 -2.17 -7.31 -13.04
C LEU A 391 -0.74 -7.89 -13.13
N VAL A 392 -0.02 -8.05 -12.00
CA VAL A 392 1.30 -8.71 -11.99
C VAL A 392 1.20 -10.14 -12.48
N PHE A 393 0.19 -10.89 -12.03
CA PHE A 393 -0.05 -12.27 -12.47
C PHE A 393 -0.34 -12.35 -13.97
N GLN A 394 -1.10 -11.41 -14.53
CA GLN A 394 -1.30 -11.31 -15.97
C GLN A 394 0.02 -10.99 -16.71
N ILE A 395 0.76 -9.98 -16.22
CA ILE A 395 2.01 -9.53 -16.83
C ILE A 395 3.08 -10.63 -16.79
N SER A 396 3.06 -11.51 -15.78
CA SER A 396 4.00 -12.63 -15.68
C SER A 396 3.96 -13.59 -16.86
N LYS A 397 2.90 -13.60 -17.68
CA LYS A 397 2.82 -14.34 -18.94
C LYS A 397 3.78 -13.86 -20.03
N TYR A 398 4.32 -12.65 -19.89
CA TYR A 398 5.15 -11.99 -20.90
C TYR A 398 6.62 -11.89 -20.48
N THR A 399 7.04 -12.68 -19.50
CA THR A 399 8.45 -12.79 -19.09
C THR A 399 9.26 -13.56 -20.15
N SER A 400 10.53 -13.23 -20.29
CA SER A 400 11.50 -14.05 -21.04
C SER A 400 11.96 -15.22 -20.16
N HIS A 401 12.23 -16.35 -20.82
CA HIS A 401 12.84 -17.51 -20.15
C HIS A 401 14.26 -17.25 -19.73
#